data_ee4a8c0db03f0c0355355f273a333384
#
_entry.id   ee4a8c0db03f0c0355355f273a333384
#
_cell.length_a   1.000
_cell.length_b   1.000
_cell.length_c   1.000
_cell.angle_alpha   90.00
_cell.angle_beta   90.00
_cell.angle_gamma   90.00
#
_symmetry.space_group_name_H-M   'P 1'
#
loop_
_entity.id
_entity.type
_entity.pdbx_description
1 polymer ?
#
loop_
_entity_poly.entity_id
_entity_poly.type
_entity_poly.pdbx_seq_one_letter_code
_entity_poly.pdbx_strand_id
1 'polypeptide(L)'
;MVEMKFAVRPERETPSPPAPPAGYDEPKLFEYPTLVLLLVSVPLFLLTAYGFGWLLWQIQGPEVFATLFAVTETGDSTVLVLDMIDVGLPFVVALFVTVAVHELLHGAVMRYYGQDVTYGVNLAMGAFYAAAFGQFQRREQLFPIGLAPLVSIAIGATPLLAVPVPSIAVTAYMVLVINTTGAVGDLYVVWCLRRMPEGTLMYDVDLRHMYVFEPLDVEV
;
A
#
# COMPACT_ATOMS: atom_id res chain seq x y z
N MET A 1 -47.95 -5.63 -10.14
CA MET A 1 -46.78 -6.55 -10.10
C MET A 1 -45.69 -5.85 -10.93
N VAL A 2 -44.75 -5.16 -10.25
CA VAL A 2 -43.70 -4.37 -10.92
C VAL A 2 -42.55 -5.30 -11.17
N GLU A 3 -42.28 -5.61 -12.42
CA GLU A 3 -41.11 -6.39 -12.85
C GLU A 3 -39.84 -5.54 -12.70
N MET A 4 -39.03 -5.81 -11.65
CA MET A 4 -37.72 -5.23 -11.52
C MET A 4 -36.72 -5.96 -12.46
N LYS A 5 -36.51 -5.38 -13.65
CA LYS A 5 -35.43 -5.81 -14.53
C LYS A 5 -34.11 -5.35 -13.92
N PHE A 6 -33.36 -6.29 -13.33
CA PHE A 6 -31.94 -6.07 -13.03
C PHE A 6 -31.18 -5.94 -14.36
N ALA A 7 -30.82 -4.72 -14.71
CA ALA A 7 -29.89 -4.49 -15.81
C ALA A 7 -28.54 -5.06 -15.39
N VAL A 8 -28.17 -6.18 -16.00
CA VAL A 8 -26.79 -6.68 -15.97
C VAL A 8 -25.92 -5.57 -16.56
N ARG A 9 -25.05 -4.96 -15.78
CA ARG A 9 -24.08 -3.99 -16.30
C ARG A 9 -23.27 -4.72 -17.39
N PRO A 10 -23.14 -4.13 -18.59
CA PRO A 10 -22.27 -4.72 -19.60
C PRO A 10 -20.87 -4.89 -18.98
N GLU A 11 -20.25 -6.05 -19.22
CA GLU A 11 -18.83 -6.26 -18.91
C GLU A 11 -18.09 -5.06 -19.48
N ARG A 12 -17.40 -4.29 -18.62
CA ARG A 12 -16.56 -3.19 -19.08
C ARG A 12 -15.47 -3.84 -19.90
N GLU A 13 -15.45 -3.58 -21.19
CA GLU A 13 -14.38 -4.01 -22.08
C GLU A 13 -13.05 -3.62 -21.44
N THR A 14 -12.13 -4.58 -21.35
CA THR A 14 -10.77 -4.32 -20.89
C THR A 14 -10.16 -3.30 -21.85
N PRO A 15 -9.67 -2.15 -21.37
CA PRO A 15 -9.12 -1.13 -22.28
C PRO A 15 -7.97 -1.74 -23.07
N SER A 16 -7.96 -1.48 -24.39
CA SER A 16 -6.91 -1.98 -25.25
C SER A 16 -5.56 -1.40 -24.88
N PRO A 17 -4.50 -2.23 -24.80
CA PRO A 17 -3.14 -1.73 -24.61
C PRO A 17 -2.70 -0.92 -25.84
N PRO A 18 -1.68 -0.06 -25.70
CA PRO A 18 -1.02 0.55 -26.86
C PRO A 18 -0.33 -0.53 -27.71
N ALA A 19 -0.04 -0.20 -28.98
CA ALA A 19 0.80 -1.04 -29.80
C ALA A 19 2.18 -1.25 -29.15
N PRO A 20 2.76 -2.46 -29.23
CA PRO A 20 4.08 -2.73 -28.67
C PRO A 20 5.14 -1.83 -29.33
N PRO A 21 6.06 -1.26 -28.58
CA PRO A 21 7.20 -0.57 -29.14
C PRO A 21 8.08 -1.52 -29.99
N ALA A 22 8.84 -0.96 -30.92
CA ALA A 22 9.76 -1.76 -31.72
C ALA A 22 10.76 -2.52 -30.83
N GLY A 23 10.88 -3.83 -31.02
CA GLY A 23 11.75 -4.71 -30.24
C GLY A 23 11.08 -5.29 -28.98
N TYR A 24 9.77 -5.15 -28.85
CA TYR A 24 8.99 -5.72 -27.74
C TYR A 24 7.94 -6.71 -28.24
N ASP A 25 7.65 -7.69 -27.40
CA ASP A 25 6.61 -8.68 -27.61
C ASP A 25 5.21 -8.08 -27.41
N GLU A 26 4.18 -8.83 -27.81
CA GLU A 26 2.77 -8.47 -27.58
C GLU A 26 2.50 -8.26 -26.07
N PRO A 27 1.70 -7.22 -25.71
CA PRO A 27 1.43 -6.88 -24.32
C PRO A 27 0.69 -8.00 -23.58
N LYS A 28 1.14 -8.28 -22.37
CA LYS A 28 0.49 -9.21 -21.45
C LYS A 28 -0.17 -8.41 -20.31
N LEU A 29 -1.42 -8.71 -19.99
CA LEU A 29 -2.09 -8.09 -18.84
C LEU A 29 -1.40 -8.52 -17.55
N PHE A 30 -1.02 -7.56 -16.71
CA PHE A 30 -0.50 -7.84 -15.37
C PHE A 30 -1.67 -8.06 -14.41
N GLU A 31 -1.74 -9.24 -13.83
CA GLU A 31 -2.82 -9.61 -12.92
C GLU A 31 -2.37 -9.56 -11.46
N TYR A 32 -3.17 -8.88 -10.64
CA TYR A 32 -3.00 -8.90 -9.18
C TYR A 32 -3.78 -10.09 -8.60
N PRO A 33 -3.13 -11.03 -7.93
CA PRO A 33 -3.82 -12.13 -7.24
C PRO A 33 -4.45 -11.62 -5.93
N THR A 34 -5.49 -10.81 -6.04
CA THR A 34 -6.08 -10.02 -4.95
C THR A 34 -6.39 -10.85 -3.71
N LEU A 35 -6.96 -12.06 -3.90
CA LEU A 35 -7.25 -12.95 -2.78
C LEU A 35 -5.98 -13.40 -2.05
N VAL A 36 -4.93 -13.73 -2.79
CA VAL A 36 -3.64 -14.16 -2.21
C VAL A 36 -3.01 -12.99 -1.46
N LEU A 37 -3.02 -11.78 -2.04
CA LEU A 37 -2.49 -10.58 -1.40
C LEU A 37 -3.25 -10.25 -0.10
N LEU A 38 -4.58 -10.40 -0.11
CA LEU A 38 -5.39 -10.24 1.09
C LEU A 38 -5.06 -11.28 2.16
N LEU A 39 -4.89 -12.54 1.78
CA LEU A 39 -4.50 -13.61 2.70
C LEU A 39 -3.08 -13.41 3.27
N VAL A 40 -2.15 -12.86 2.48
CA VAL A 40 -0.79 -12.55 2.93
C VAL A 40 -0.75 -11.31 3.83
N SER A 41 -1.63 -10.33 3.59
CA SER A 41 -1.65 -9.12 4.44
C SER A 41 -2.08 -9.40 5.88
N VAL A 42 -2.90 -10.44 6.15
CA VAL A 42 -3.30 -10.79 7.51
C VAL A 42 -2.11 -11.24 8.38
N PRO A 43 -1.33 -12.29 8.03
CA PRO A 43 -0.17 -12.66 8.82
C PRO A 43 0.91 -11.56 8.83
N LEU A 44 1.06 -10.78 7.76
CA LEU A 44 1.96 -9.63 7.74
C LEU A 44 1.53 -8.57 8.75
N PHE A 45 0.23 -8.27 8.84
CA PHE A 45 -0.31 -7.36 9.85
C PHE A 45 0.00 -7.87 11.28
N LEU A 46 -0.26 -9.13 11.57
CA LEU A 46 0.03 -9.70 12.89
C LEU A 46 1.52 -9.66 13.24
N LEU A 47 2.37 -9.98 12.26
CA LEU A 47 3.82 -9.95 12.44
C LEU A 47 4.34 -8.53 12.69
N THR A 48 3.88 -7.55 11.91
CA THR A 48 4.30 -6.15 12.05
C THR A 48 3.71 -5.50 13.29
N ALA A 49 2.45 -5.79 13.63
CA ALA A 49 1.83 -5.33 14.87
C ALA A 49 2.59 -5.85 16.10
N TYR A 50 2.93 -7.15 16.10
CA TYR A 50 3.74 -7.73 17.17
C TYR A 50 5.17 -7.15 17.17
N GLY A 51 5.86 -7.10 16.05
CA GLY A 51 7.25 -6.66 15.95
C GLY A 51 7.44 -5.20 16.33
N PHE A 52 6.63 -4.30 15.76
CA PHE A 52 6.69 -2.87 16.12
C PHE A 52 6.11 -2.60 17.52
N GLY A 53 5.11 -3.37 17.95
CA GLY A 53 4.59 -3.31 19.31
C GLY A 53 5.65 -3.72 20.36
N TRP A 54 6.38 -4.80 20.08
CA TRP A 54 7.51 -5.22 20.91
C TRP A 54 8.62 -4.15 20.93
N LEU A 55 8.95 -3.57 19.77
CA LEU A 55 9.94 -2.48 19.69
C LEU A 55 9.49 -1.25 20.50
N LEU A 56 8.23 -0.84 20.37
CA LEU A 56 7.65 0.26 21.14
C LEU A 56 7.73 -0.02 22.65
N TRP A 57 7.41 -1.25 23.05
CA TRP A 57 7.53 -1.68 24.44
C TRP A 57 8.98 -1.59 24.96
N GLN A 58 9.95 -2.04 24.17
CA GLN A 58 11.36 -1.94 24.56
C GLN A 58 11.86 -0.50 24.71
N ILE A 59 11.30 0.44 23.95
CA ILE A 59 11.70 1.85 23.96
C ILE A 59 10.99 2.62 25.08
N GLN A 60 9.65 2.46 25.20
CA GLN A 60 8.80 3.27 26.09
C GLN A 60 8.41 2.56 27.39
N GLY A 61 8.60 1.24 27.45
CA GLY A 61 8.07 0.41 28.54
C GLY A 61 6.58 0.06 28.39
N PRO A 62 6.02 -0.74 29.31
CA PRO A 62 4.63 -1.20 29.23
C PRO A 62 3.60 -0.09 29.38
N GLU A 63 3.96 1.01 30.03
CA GLU A 63 3.06 2.14 30.34
C GLU A 63 2.49 2.80 29.09
N VAL A 64 3.19 2.74 27.94
CA VAL A 64 2.70 3.28 26.68
C VAL A 64 1.39 2.62 26.22
N PHE A 65 1.21 1.35 26.55
CA PHE A 65 -0.01 0.61 26.18
C PHE A 65 -1.18 0.90 27.13
N ALA A 66 -0.91 1.39 28.34
CA ALA A 66 -1.96 1.80 29.25
C ALA A 66 -2.77 3.01 28.73
N THR A 67 -2.23 3.72 27.74
CA THR A 67 -2.96 4.80 27.04
C THR A 67 -3.96 4.25 26.01
N LEU A 68 -3.81 2.99 25.57
CA LEU A 68 -4.69 2.37 24.57
C LEU A 68 -5.89 1.67 25.19
N PHE A 69 -5.74 1.17 26.41
CA PHE A 69 -6.81 0.44 27.09
C PHE A 69 -6.67 0.58 28.60
N ALA A 70 -7.80 0.76 29.28
CA ALA A 70 -7.90 0.68 30.72
C ALA A 70 -8.45 -0.70 31.12
N VAL A 71 -7.83 -1.31 32.12
CA VAL A 71 -8.34 -2.52 32.75
C VAL A 71 -9.10 -2.09 34.00
N THR A 72 -10.39 -2.33 34.02
CA THR A 72 -11.24 -2.05 35.18
C THR A 72 -11.71 -3.36 35.79
N GLU A 73 -11.37 -3.59 37.04
CA GLU A 73 -11.89 -4.73 37.82
C GLU A 73 -13.24 -4.33 38.43
N THR A 74 -14.29 -5.08 38.09
CA THR A 74 -15.65 -4.87 38.61
C THR A 74 -16.13 -6.20 39.21
N GLY A 75 -15.92 -6.34 40.54
CA GLY A 75 -16.22 -7.58 41.23
C GLY A 75 -15.37 -8.76 40.70
N ASP A 76 -16.01 -9.86 40.28
CA ASP A 76 -15.33 -11.05 39.74
C ASP A 76 -14.99 -10.95 38.24
N SER A 77 -15.21 -9.79 37.63
CA SER A 77 -15.02 -9.59 36.18
C SER A 77 -13.94 -8.55 35.90
N THR A 78 -13.05 -8.89 34.97
CA THR A 78 -12.08 -7.95 34.40
C THR A 78 -12.67 -7.38 33.10
N VAL A 79 -12.88 -6.07 33.05
CA VAL A 79 -13.40 -5.37 31.89
C VAL A 79 -12.26 -4.58 31.23
N LEU A 80 -12.03 -4.89 29.96
CA LEU A 80 -11.12 -4.11 29.11
C LEU A 80 -11.90 -2.94 28.50
N VAL A 81 -11.55 -1.72 28.84
CA VAL A 81 -12.15 -0.50 28.29
C VAL A 81 -11.18 0.11 27.31
N LEU A 82 -11.57 0.17 26.03
CA LEU A 82 -10.83 0.90 25.00
C LEU A 82 -11.32 2.36 25.00
N ASP A 83 -10.39 3.30 25.21
CA ASP A 83 -10.72 4.70 25.00
C ASP A 83 -10.75 5.00 23.49
N MET A 84 -11.97 5.26 22.99
CA MET A 84 -12.18 5.51 21.57
C MET A 84 -11.53 6.81 21.08
N ILE A 85 -11.21 7.74 21.96
CA ILE A 85 -10.49 8.96 21.60
C ILE A 85 -8.99 8.67 21.56
N ASP A 86 -8.46 8.02 22.59
CA ASP A 86 -7.04 7.75 22.73
C ASP A 86 -6.53 6.67 21.75
N VAL A 87 -7.40 5.78 21.28
CA VAL A 87 -7.10 4.78 20.24
C VAL A 87 -7.57 5.23 18.86
N GLY A 88 -8.82 5.70 18.78
CA GLY A 88 -9.47 5.98 17.49
C GLY A 88 -8.86 7.19 16.77
N LEU A 89 -8.56 8.25 17.48
CA LEU A 89 -7.96 9.44 16.87
C LEU A 89 -6.54 9.17 16.33
N PRO A 90 -5.60 8.58 17.10
CA PRO A 90 -4.31 8.15 16.55
C PRO A 90 -4.42 7.21 15.35
N PHE A 91 -5.37 6.27 15.38
CA PHE A 91 -5.60 5.35 14.27
C PHE A 91 -6.06 6.07 13.00
N VAL A 92 -7.06 6.96 13.11
CA VAL A 92 -7.56 7.73 11.96
C VAL A 92 -6.46 8.63 11.39
N VAL A 93 -5.71 9.30 12.26
CA VAL A 93 -4.56 10.13 11.84
C VAL A 93 -3.50 9.26 11.16
N ALA A 94 -3.12 8.14 11.77
CA ALA A 94 -2.14 7.23 11.19
C ALA A 94 -2.58 6.70 9.83
N LEU A 95 -3.84 6.26 9.70
CA LEU A 95 -4.39 5.76 8.45
C LEU A 95 -4.34 6.84 7.36
N PHE A 96 -4.88 8.03 7.65
CA PHE A 96 -4.98 9.10 6.66
C PHE A 96 -3.58 9.61 6.25
N VAL A 97 -2.71 9.87 7.22
CA VAL A 97 -1.34 10.33 6.96
C VAL A 97 -0.56 9.27 6.19
N THR A 98 -0.66 8.00 6.60
CA THR A 98 0.06 6.92 5.91
C THR A 98 -0.37 6.83 4.46
N VAL A 99 -1.67 6.72 4.18
CA VAL A 99 -2.18 6.57 2.81
C VAL A 99 -1.81 7.78 1.96
N ALA A 100 -2.01 9.01 2.46
CA ALA A 100 -1.69 10.22 1.71
C ALA A 100 -0.17 10.33 1.41
N VAL A 101 0.68 10.12 2.42
CA VAL A 101 2.14 10.20 2.25
C VAL A 101 2.65 9.07 1.36
N HIS A 102 2.08 7.88 1.46
CA HIS A 102 2.41 6.73 0.62
C HIS A 102 2.25 7.07 -0.87
N GLU A 103 1.08 7.55 -1.26
CA GLU A 103 0.82 7.92 -2.64
C GLU A 103 1.67 9.11 -3.11
N LEU A 104 1.89 10.10 -2.24
CA LEU A 104 2.78 11.22 -2.56
C LEU A 104 4.22 10.77 -2.84
N LEU A 105 4.72 9.77 -2.11
CA LEU A 105 6.06 9.22 -2.31
C LEU A 105 6.18 8.44 -3.62
N HIS A 106 5.17 7.62 -3.98
CA HIS A 106 5.13 7.00 -5.31
C HIS A 106 5.23 8.06 -6.40
N GLY A 107 4.36 9.06 -6.35
CA GLY A 107 4.34 10.12 -7.36
C GLY A 107 5.58 11.00 -7.36
N ALA A 108 6.24 11.21 -6.21
CA ALA A 108 7.49 11.96 -6.15
C ALA A 108 8.61 11.23 -6.90
N VAL A 109 8.71 9.90 -6.71
CA VAL A 109 9.71 9.08 -7.42
C VAL A 109 9.36 8.96 -8.92
N MET A 110 8.09 8.80 -9.28
CA MET A 110 7.65 8.84 -10.68
C MET A 110 8.05 10.14 -11.36
N ARG A 111 7.82 11.29 -10.71
CA ARG A 111 8.24 12.61 -11.22
C ARG A 111 9.74 12.77 -11.34
N TYR A 112 10.50 12.20 -10.40
CA TYR A 112 11.96 12.18 -10.49
C TYR A 112 12.44 11.48 -11.76
N TYR A 113 11.72 10.46 -12.23
CA TYR A 113 11.97 9.80 -13.52
C TYR A 113 11.33 10.50 -14.72
N GLY A 114 10.76 11.69 -14.54
CA GLY A 114 10.21 12.51 -15.63
C GLY A 114 8.82 12.10 -16.08
N GLN A 115 8.08 11.33 -15.26
CA GLN A 115 6.73 10.90 -15.58
C GLN A 115 5.70 11.98 -15.20
N ASP A 116 4.65 12.10 -16.00
CA ASP A 116 3.47 12.90 -15.67
C ASP A 116 2.58 12.13 -14.70
N VAL A 117 2.44 12.65 -13.48
CA VAL A 117 1.75 11.96 -12.39
C VAL A 117 0.38 12.59 -12.14
N THR A 118 -0.64 11.74 -12.18
CA THR A 118 -1.99 12.08 -11.76
C THR A 118 -2.24 11.57 -10.35
N TYR A 119 -2.68 12.47 -9.46
CA TYR A 119 -3.15 12.11 -8.11
C TYR A 119 -4.67 12.18 -8.05
N GLY A 120 -5.26 11.29 -7.31
CA GLY A 120 -6.71 11.29 -7.15
C GLY A 120 -7.21 10.41 -6.02
N VAL A 121 -8.54 10.41 -5.88
CA VAL A 121 -9.26 9.56 -4.94
C VAL A 121 -10.30 8.77 -5.72
N ASN A 122 -10.26 7.46 -5.61
CA ASN A 122 -11.29 6.59 -6.15
C ASN A 122 -12.21 6.14 -5.01
N LEU A 123 -13.33 6.85 -4.86
CA LEU A 123 -14.30 6.57 -3.78
C LEU A 123 -14.93 5.18 -3.90
N ALA A 124 -15.07 4.64 -5.10
CA ALA A 124 -15.62 3.29 -5.31
C ALA A 124 -14.67 2.18 -4.84
N MET A 125 -13.37 2.47 -4.80
CA MET A 125 -12.33 1.58 -4.29
C MET A 125 -11.88 1.96 -2.88
N GLY A 126 -12.32 3.12 -2.37
CA GLY A 126 -11.85 3.66 -1.09
C GLY A 126 -10.36 3.98 -1.07
N ALA A 127 -9.76 4.30 -2.23
CA ALA A 127 -8.33 4.42 -2.40
C ALA A 127 -7.90 5.81 -2.88
N PHE A 128 -6.84 6.34 -2.29
CA PHE A 128 -6.02 7.38 -2.89
C PHE A 128 -5.10 6.71 -3.92
N TYR A 129 -4.64 7.46 -4.89
CA TYR A 129 -3.69 6.95 -5.86
C TYR A 129 -2.77 8.04 -6.43
N ALA A 130 -1.56 7.63 -6.78
CA ALA A 130 -0.66 8.32 -7.68
C ALA A 130 -0.37 7.39 -8.87
N ALA A 131 -0.59 7.85 -10.08
CA ALA A 131 -0.40 7.00 -11.27
C ALA A 131 0.14 7.82 -12.45
N ALA A 132 0.97 7.16 -13.26
CA ALA A 132 1.49 7.70 -14.51
C ALA A 132 0.80 7.00 -15.70
N PHE A 133 -0.49 7.30 -15.87
CA PHE A 133 -1.30 6.70 -16.93
C PHE A 133 -0.81 7.06 -18.33
N GLY A 134 -0.93 6.12 -19.25
CA GLY A 134 -0.64 6.34 -20.66
C GLY A 134 0.85 6.49 -20.97
N GLN A 135 1.73 6.05 -20.09
CA GLN A 135 3.18 6.20 -20.21
C GLN A 135 3.89 4.87 -19.98
N PHE A 136 4.94 4.62 -20.77
CA PHE A 136 5.81 3.49 -20.54
C PHE A 136 6.75 3.75 -19.36
N GLN A 137 6.77 2.83 -18.42
CA GLN A 137 7.64 2.82 -17.25
C GLN A 137 8.62 1.67 -17.37
N ARG A 138 9.91 1.94 -17.18
CA ARG A 138 10.93 0.87 -17.23
C ARG A 138 10.94 0.08 -15.93
N ARG A 139 11.16 -1.23 -16.05
CA ARG A 139 11.32 -2.15 -14.91
C ARG A 139 12.24 -1.57 -13.82
N GLU A 140 13.38 -1.00 -14.22
CA GLU A 140 14.40 -0.47 -13.28
C GLU A 140 13.89 0.75 -12.50
N GLN A 141 12.98 1.53 -13.06
CA GLN A 141 12.35 2.67 -12.40
C GLN A 141 11.27 2.23 -11.39
N LEU A 142 10.60 1.13 -11.69
CA LEU A 142 9.51 0.63 -10.86
C LEU A 142 9.97 0.05 -9.52
N PHE A 143 11.23 -0.45 -9.41
CA PHE A 143 11.78 -0.88 -8.12
C PHE A 143 11.80 0.25 -7.08
N PRO A 144 12.47 1.40 -7.34
CA PRO A 144 12.44 2.50 -6.38
C PRO A 144 11.04 3.12 -6.24
N ILE A 145 10.22 3.16 -7.28
CA ILE A 145 8.83 3.63 -7.17
C ILE A 145 8.08 2.76 -6.16
N GLY A 146 8.08 1.43 -6.32
CA GLY A 146 7.34 0.52 -5.44
C GLY A 146 7.89 0.44 -4.01
N LEU A 147 9.20 0.65 -3.80
CA LEU A 147 9.80 0.55 -2.47
C LEU A 147 9.83 1.87 -1.70
N ALA A 148 9.74 3.01 -2.38
CA ALA A 148 9.93 4.32 -1.76
C ALA A 148 8.99 4.58 -0.57
N PRO A 149 7.67 4.33 -0.64
CA PRO A 149 6.79 4.57 0.49
C PRO A 149 7.14 3.70 1.69
N LEU A 150 7.32 2.39 1.46
CA LEU A 150 7.66 1.45 2.53
C LEU A 150 8.91 1.88 3.28
N VAL A 151 9.97 2.20 2.56
CA VAL A 151 11.28 2.53 3.14
C VAL A 151 11.26 3.93 3.77
N SER A 152 10.75 4.94 3.07
CA SER A 152 10.80 6.32 3.54
C SER A 152 9.92 6.54 4.77
N ILE A 153 8.72 5.98 4.79
CA ILE A 153 7.82 6.08 5.95
C ILE A 153 8.41 5.31 7.13
N ALA A 154 8.98 4.12 6.90
CA ALA A 154 9.62 3.37 7.98
C ALA A 154 10.80 4.14 8.59
N ILE A 155 11.67 4.74 7.77
CA ILE A 155 12.79 5.56 8.25
C ILE A 155 12.28 6.78 9.02
N GLY A 156 11.24 7.46 8.54
CA GLY A 156 10.69 8.66 9.19
C GLY A 156 9.91 8.37 10.47
N ALA A 157 9.14 7.26 10.52
CA ALA A 157 8.28 6.95 11.66
C ALA A 157 9.02 6.21 12.79
N THR A 158 10.03 5.40 12.49
CA THR A 158 10.75 4.63 13.51
C THR A 158 11.34 5.50 14.64
N PRO A 159 12.02 6.63 14.37
CA PRO A 159 12.53 7.50 15.45
C PRO A 159 11.42 8.10 16.34
N LEU A 160 10.20 8.25 15.81
CA LEU A 160 9.07 8.79 16.57
C LEU A 160 8.59 7.84 17.66
N LEU A 161 8.92 6.54 17.58
CA LEU A 161 8.68 5.59 18.68
C LEU A 161 9.42 5.98 19.97
N ALA A 162 10.53 6.71 19.88
CA ALA A 162 11.32 7.14 21.02
C ALA A 162 10.90 8.51 21.59
N VAL A 163 9.93 9.18 20.97
CA VAL A 163 9.43 10.46 21.49
C VAL A 163 8.64 10.22 22.79
N PRO A 164 8.98 10.92 23.91
CA PRO A 164 8.36 10.68 25.20
C PRO A 164 6.95 11.31 25.33
N VAL A 165 6.16 11.17 24.28
CA VAL A 165 4.76 11.60 24.18
C VAL A 165 3.96 10.39 23.68
N PRO A 166 3.19 9.71 24.54
CA PRO A 166 2.53 8.45 24.22
C PRO A 166 1.69 8.50 22.93
N SER A 167 0.92 9.56 22.71
CA SER A 167 0.09 9.71 21.49
C SER A 167 0.93 9.76 20.23
N ILE A 168 2.12 10.37 20.24
CA ILE A 168 3.04 10.41 19.09
C ILE A 168 3.64 9.01 18.86
N ALA A 169 4.13 8.37 19.91
CA ALA A 169 4.74 7.05 19.80
C ALA A 169 3.74 5.99 19.33
N VAL A 170 2.51 6.01 19.85
CA VAL A 170 1.42 5.13 19.43
C VAL A 170 0.99 5.42 17.99
N THR A 171 0.87 6.68 17.60
CA THR A 171 0.55 7.04 16.21
C THR A 171 1.64 6.55 15.27
N ALA A 172 2.92 6.72 15.61
CA ALA A 172 4.05 6.23 14.83
C ALA A 172 4.05 4.69 14.70
N TYR A 173 3.74 3.99 15.79
CA TYR A 173 3.54 2.54 15.77
C TYR A 173 2.43 2.13 14.77
N MET A 174 1.27 2.78 14.83
CA MET A 174 0.17 2.52 13.91
C MET A 174 0.55 2.83 12.44
N VAL A 175 1.26 3.93 12.20
CA VAL A 175 1.80 4.28 10.87
C VAL A 175 2.71 3.16 10.33
N LEU A 176 3.63 2.65 11.14
CA LEU A 176 4.55 1.58 10.73
C LEU A 176 3.80 0.29 10.38
N VAL A 177 2.81 -0.10 11.19
CA VAL A 177 1.99 -1.29 10.94
C VAL A 177 1.15 -1.12 9.68
N ILE A 178 0.44 0.00 9.52
CA ILE A 178 -0.43 0.28 8.38
C ILE A 178 0.40 0.35 7.09
N ASN A 179 1.51 1.09 7.10
CA ASN A 179 2.38 1.24 5.93
C ASN A 179 2.96 -0.10 5.47
N THR A 180 3.50 -0.89 6.39
CA THR A 180 4.12 -2.18 6.03
C THR A 180 3.08 -3.18 5.53
N THR A 181 1.90 -3.22 6.15
CA THR A 181 0.82 -4.11 5.72
C THR A 181 0.21 -3.65 4.40
N GLY A 182 0.04 -2.33 4.23
CA GLY A 182 -0.50 -1.75 2.99
C GLY A 182 0.41 -1.92 1.78
N ALA A 183 1.72 -1.99 1.99
CA ALA A 183 2.70 -2.16 0.92
C ALA A 183 2.76 -3.58 0.31
N VAL A 184 1.86 -4.50 0.70
CA VAL A 184 1.86 -5.89 0.18
C VAL A 184 1.71 -5.94 -1.34
N GLY A 185 0.93 -5.03 -1.92
CA GLY A 185 0.77 -4.90 -3.37
C GLY A 185 2.06 -4.47 -4.07
N ASP A 186 2.72 -3.45 -3.54
CA ASP A 186 3.99 -2.94 -4.06
C ASP A 186 5.10 -3.99 -3.97
N LEU A 187 5.16 -4.69 -2.83
CA LEU A 187 6.10 -5.80 -2.65
C LEU A 187 5.85 -6.94 -3.64
N TYR A 188 4.60 -7.20 -3.97
CA TYR A 188 4.24 -8.18 -4.99
C TYR A 188 4.72 -7.73 -6.38
N VAL A 189 4.49 -6.46 -6.76
CA VAL A 189 5.01 -5.91 -8.03
C VAL A 189 6.54 -6.01 -8.07
N VAL A 190 7.22 -5.57 -7.03
CA VAL A 190 8.69 -5.67 -6.91
C VAL A 190 9.18 -7.12 -7.05
N TRP A 191 8.46 -8.08 -6.46
CA TRP A 191 8.77 -9.50 -6.57
C TRP A 191 8.59 -10.03 -8.01
N CYS A 192 7.53 -9.62 -8.70
CA CYS A 192 7.30 -9.95 -10.12
C CYS A 192 8.39 -9.34 -11.01
N LEU A 193 8.70 -8.06 -10.81
CA LEU A 193 9.73 -7.34 -11.57
C LEU A 193 11.10 -8.04 -11.51
N ARG A 194 11.45 -8.65 -10.37
CA ARG A 194 12.73 -9.40 -10.23
C ARG A 194 12.82 -10.61 -11.16
N ARG A 195 11.69 -11.12 -11.64
CA ARG A 195 11.59 -12.29 -12.52
C ARG A 195 11.40 -11.95 -13.97
N MET A 196 11.11 -10.68 -14.26
CA MET A 196 10.98 -10.18 -15.62
C MET A 196 12.36 -9.91 -16.24
N PRO A 197 12.52 -10.02 -17.55
CA PRO A 197 13.74 -9.65 -18.26
C PRO A 197 14.15 -8.18 -18.00
N GLU A 198 15.44 -7.89 -18.14
CA GLU A 198 15.91 -6.50 -18.18
C GLU A 198 15.32 -5.78 -19.39
N GLY A 199 15.02 -4.49 -19.23
CA GLY A 199 14.40 -3.70 -20.27
C GLY A 199 12.88 -3.88 -20.38
N THR A 200 12.23 -4.76 -19.60
CA THR A 200 10.76 -4.86 -19.56
C THR A 200 10.13 -3.49 -19.30
N LEU A 201 9.08 -3.19 -20.04
CA LEU A 201 8.26 -1.98 -19.86
C LEU A 201 6.91 -2.36 -19.27
N MET A 202 6.40 -1.47 -18.43
CA MET A 202 5.04 -1.54 -17.93
C MET A 202 4.26 -0.30 -18.34
N TYR A 203 2.94 -0.45 -18.51
CA TYR A 203 2.07 0.61 -18.98
C TYR A 203 0.72 0.55 -18.28
N ASP A 204 0.44 1.59 -17.49
CA ASP A 204 -0.84 1.73 -16.82
C ASP A 204 -1.87 2.38 -17.74
N VAL A 205 -2.93 1.68 -18.06
CA VAL A 205 -4.06 2.24 -18.81
C VAL A 205 -5.03 2.92 -17.86
N ASP A 206 -5.32 2.26 -16.75
CA ASP A 206 -6.15 2.78 -15.67
C ASP A 206 -5.77 2.13 -14.32
N LEU A 207 -6.52 2.42 -13.25
CA LEU A 207 -6.25 1.88 -11.90
C LEU A 207 -6.39 0.35 -11.76
N ARG A 208 -6.80 -0.36 -12.81
CA ARG A 208 -7.04 -1.81 -12.78
C ARG A 208 -6.26 -2.57 -13.84
N HIS A 209 -5.86 -1.88 -14.90
CA HIS A 209 -5.26 -2.51 -16.08
C HIS A 209 -3.87 -1.97 -16.33
N MET A 210 -2.90 -2.78 -16.03
CA MET A 210 -1.48 -2.59 -16.30
C MET A 210 -1.01 -3.66 -17.28
N TYR A 211 -0.25 -3.27 -18.29
CA TYR A 211 0.30 -4.18 -19.28
C TYR A 211 1.82 -4.26 -19.18
N VAL A 212 2.33 -5.45 -19.43
CA VAL A 212 3.76 -5.77 -19.45
C VAL A 212 4.19 -6.02 -20.89
N PHE A 213 5.29 -5.40 -21.30
CA PHE A 213 5.94 -5.57 -22.60
C PHE A 213 7.35 -6.10 -22.34
N GLU A 214 7.58 -7.35 -22.71
CA GLU A 214 8.90 -7.97 -22.59
C GLU A 214 9.72 -7.70 -23.85
N PRO A 215 11.03 -7.42 -23.75
CA PRO A 215 11.86 -7.26 -24.93
C PRO A 215 11.90 -8.59 -25.70
N LEU A 216 11.87 -8.52 -27.03
CA LEU A 216 12.09 -9.69 -27.88
C LEU A 216 13.51 -10.23 -27.62
N ASP A 217 13.64 -11.53 -27.48
CA ASP A 217 14.95 -12.18 -27.43
C ASP A 217 15.70 -11.86 -28.72
N VAL A 218 16.75 -11.07 -28.62
CA VAL A 218 17.66 -10.87 -29.73
C VAL A 218 18.47 -12.15 -29.80
N GLU A 219 18.12 -13.06 -30.74
CA GLU A 219 19.02 -14.16 -31.09
C GLU A 219 20.36 -13.54 -31.54
N VAL A 220 21.37 -13.67 -30.69
CA VAL A 220 22.76 -13.25 -30.93
C VAL A 220 23.49 -14.36 -31.68
#